data_0c313b2e58787b98ed4694691bec503b
#
_entry.id   0c313b2e58787b98ed4694691bec503b
#
_cell.length_a   1.000
_cell.length_b   1.000
_cell.length_c   1.000
_cell.angle_alpha   90.00
_cell.angle_beta   90.00
_cell.angle_gamma   90.00
#
_symmetry.space_group_name_H-M   'P 1'
#
loop_
_entity.id
_entity.type
_entity.pdbx_description
1 polymer ?
#
loop_
_entity_poly.entity_id
_entity_poly.type
_entity_poly.pdbx_seq_one_letter_code
_entity_poly.pdbx_strand_id
1 'polypeptide(L)'
;MGPSKAATLFKSRNEDAASFRVTLYGSLAATGRGHLTDKAIEKSLHPIPLSIQWEPSAFLPLHPNGMKFEALDSGKNVMKEWTTYSIGGGDISDDGKRQQKGSVYRQTNMADVMAWCEAQGISLWEYVELREGKEIWSWLGEIWDVMKESITRGLEAEGQLQGGLRLSRRASSFYIKAKNFSAPINRRPLIYAYALAVSEENADGGMVVTAPT
;
A
#
# COMPACT_ATOMS: atom_id res chain seq x y z
N MET A 1 1.94 3.75 0.99
CA MET A 1 3.32 3.27 0.62
C MET A 1 3.96 4.17 -0.44
N GLY A 2 3.40 4.38 -1.62
CA GLY A 2 3.98 5.26 -2.66
C GLY A 2 4.35 6.66 -2.16
N PRO A 3 3.43 7.41 -1.54
CA PRO A 3 3.71 8.73 -1.00
C PRO A 3 4.81 8.76 0.06
N SER A 4 4.83 7.77 0.97
CA SER A 4 5.89 7.64 1.98
C SER A 4 7.27 7.39 1.34
N LYS A 5 7.33 6.47 0.35
CA LYS A 5 8.56 6.18 -0.40
C LYS A 5 9.08 7.42 -1.14
N ALA A 6 8.18 8.16 -1.80
CA ALA A 6 8.53 9.41 -2.48
C ALA A 6 9.06 10.46 -1.49
N ALA A 7 8.38 10.64 -0.36
CA ALA A 7 8.79 11.57 0.68
C ALA A 7 10.17 11.23 1.24
N THR A 8 10.42 9.97 1.58
CA THR A 8 11.73 9.51 2.07
C THR A 8 12.84 9.75 1.05
N LEU A 9 12.58 9.43 -0.22
CA LEU A 9 13.55 9.63 -1.29
C LEU A 9 13.83 11.11 -1.55
N PHE A 10 12.81 11.96 -1.50
CA PHE A 10 12.99 13.41 -1.68
C PHE A 10 13.76 14.04 -0.52
N LYS A 11 13.47 13.63 0.72
CA LYS A 11 14.20 14.07 1.91
C LYS A 11 15.69 13.73 1.82
N SER A 12 16.03 12.49 1.45
CA SER A 12 17.44 12.07 1.35
C SER A 12 18.25 12.80 0.27
N ARG A 13 17.57 13.47 -0.67
CA ARG A 13 18.20 14.27 -1.73
C ARG A 13 18.24 15.77 -1.39
N ASN A 14 17.62 16.19 -0.28
CA ASN A 14 17.46 17.59 0.11
C ASN A 14 17.57 17.75 1.63
N GLU A 15 18.65 17.26 2.21
CA GLU A 15 18.91 17.27 3.66
C GLU A 15 19.12 18.68 4.23
N ASP A 16 19.47 19.63 3.39
CA ASP A 16 19.69 21.04 3.68
C ASP A 16 18.39 21.89 3.66
N ALA A 17 17.25 21.29 3.33
CA ALA A 17 15.98 21.99 3.29
C ALA A 17 15.51 22.44 4.69
N ALA A 18 15.13 23.73 4.81
CA ALA A 18 14.55 24.24 6.04
C ALA A 18 13.10 23.78 6.26
N SER A 19 12.37 23.54 5.18
CA SER A 19 11.01 22.98 5.21
C SER A 19 10.65 22.34 3.88
N PHE A 20 9.57 21.52 3.90
CA PHE A 20 9.00 20.91 2.70
C PHE A 20 7.58 21.38 2.45
N ARG A 21 7.22 21.48 1.19
CA ARG A 21 5.85 21.62 0.73
C ARG A 21 5.53 20.46 -0.20
N VAL A 22 4.40 19.78 0.05
CA VAL A 22 3.94 18.67 -0.78
C VAL A 22 2.55 18.98 -1.29
N THR A 23 2.38 18.95 -2.60
CA THR A 23 1.07 19.09 -3.24
C THR A 23 0.62 17.73 -3.77
N LEU A 24 -0.55 17.30 -3.33
CA LEU A 24 -1.19 16.06 -3.77
C LEU A 24 -2.30 16.40 -4.78
N TYR A 25 -2.39 15.62 -5.85
CA TYR A 25 -3.27 15.88 -6.98
C TYR A 25 -4.29 14.75 -7.20
N GLY A 26 -5.41 15.08 -7.82
CA GLY A 26 -6.41 14.15 -8.34
C GLY A 26 -6.89 13.12 -7.33
N SER A 27 -6.90 11.85 -7.71
CA SER A 27 -7.40 10.77 -6.87
C SER A 27 -6.64 10.63 -5.54
N LEU A 28 -5.33 10.87 -5.55
CA LEU A 28 -4.52 10.82 -4.34
C LEU A 28 -4.89 11.92 -3.34
N ALA A 29 -5.24 13.11 -3.83
CA ALA A 29 -5.73 14.19 -2.98
C ALA A 29 -7.15 13.94 -2.49
N ALA A 30 -8.04 13.44 -3.36
CA ALA A 30 -9.44 13.19 -3.03
C ALA A 30 -9.62 12.13 -1.93
N THR A 31 -8.80 11.08 -1.93
CA THR A 31 -8.91 9.95 -0.99
C THR A 31 -7.83 9.95 0.09
N GLY A 32 -6.80 10.76 -0.06
CA GLY A 32 -5.57 10.68 0.73
C GLY A 32 -5.76 10.85 2.23
N ARG A 33 -6.66 11.73 2.66
CA ARG A 33 -6.97 11.92 4.10
C ARG A 33 -7.61 10.68 4.72
N GLY A 34 -8.49 10.00 3.97
CA GLY A 34 -9.11 8.75 4.42
C GLY A 34 -8.14 7.59 4.50
N HIS A 35 -7.06 7.63 3.72
CA HIS A 35 -6.00 6.62 3.70
C HIS A 35 -4.75 7.03 4.47
N LEU A 36 -4.83 8.06 5.32
CA LEU A 36 -3.73 8.57 6.14
C LEU A 36 -2.46 8.91 5.34
N THR A 37 -2.63 9.37 4.10
CA THR A 37 -1.51 9.74 3.22
C THR A 37 -0.70 10.90 3.81
N ASP A 38 -1.37 11.88 4.41
CA ASP A 38 -0.74 12.98 5.16
C ASP A 38 0.14 12.45 6.28
N LYS A 39 -0.38 11.54 7.12
CA LYS A 39 0.38 10.95 8.24
C LYS A 39 1.60 10.17 7.76
N ALA A 40 1.46 9.46 6.64
CA ALA A 40 2.57 8.71 6.04
C ALA A 40 3.67 9.65 5.53
N ILE A 41 3.32 10.77 4.90
CA ILE A 41 4.26 11.79 4.43
C ILE A 41 4.90 12.52 5.62
N GLU A 42 4.10 12.97 6.61
CA GLU A 42 4.58 13.60 7.84
C GLU A 42 5.64 12.74 8.53
N LYS A 43 5.33 11.46 8.76
CA LYS A 43 6.25 10.50 9.37
C LYS A 43 7.57 10.37 8.60
N SER A 44 7.50 10.36 7.27
CA SER A 44 8.69 10.21 6.41
C SER A 44 9.56 11.46 6.40
N LEU A 45 8.97 12.65 6.48
CA LEU A 45 9.69 13.92 6.44
C LEU A 45 10.11 14.44 7.82
N HIS A 46 9.54 13.90 8.90
CA HIS A 46 9.93 14.28 10.27
C HIS A 46 11.46 14.19 10.47
N PRO A 47 12.13 15.15 11.21
CA PRO A 47 11.53 16.25 11.96
C PRO A 47 11.38 17.58 11.17
N ILE A 48 11.60 17.58 9.85
CA ILE A 48 11.60 18.79 9.04
C ILE A 48 10.16 19.32 8.89
N PRO A 49 9.91 20.63 9.06
CA PRO A 49 8.57 21.22 8.91
C PRO A 49 7.97 20.92 7.54
N LEU A 50 6.67 20.58 7.51
CA LEU A 50 5.92 20.20 6.32
C LEU A 50 4.64 20.99 6.17
N SER A 51 4.32 21.41 4.95
CA SER A 51 2.99 21.86 4.55
C SER A 51 2.45 20.96 3.45
N ILE A 52 1.19 20.52 3.57
CA ILE A 52 0.53 19.69 2.55
C ILE A 52 -0.60 20.49 1.90
N GLN A 53 -0.57 20.57 0.58
CA GLN A 53 -1.62 21.15 -0.25
C GLN A 53 -2.41 20.05 -0.94
N TRP A 54 -3.73 20.21 -1.02
CA TRP A 54 -4.65 19.22 -1.56
C TRP A 54 -5.38 19.79 -2.77
N GLU A 55 -5.14 19.20 -3.94
CA GLU A 55 -5.70 19.61 -5.22
C GLU A 55 -6.52 18.48 -5.86
N PRO A 56 -7.68 18.09 -5.26
CA PRO A 56 -8.45 16.94 -5.72
C PRO A 56 -9.07 17.13 -7.11
N SER A 57 -9.28 18.37 -7.55
CA SER A 57 -9.84 18.69 -8.87
C SER A 57 -8.77 18.93 -9.94
N ALA A 58 -7.50 19.03 -9.56
CA ALA A 58 -6.39 19.20 -10.48
C ALA A 58 -5.72 17.86 -10.77
N PHE A 59 -5.54 17.55 -12.06
CA PHE A 59 -4.92 16.30 -12.51
C PHE A 59 -3.63 16.62 -13.24
N LEU A 60 -2.56 15.91 -12.87
CA LEU A 60 -1.32 15.96 -13.66
C LEU A 60 -1.44 15.07 -14.89
N PRO A 61 -0.76 15.41 -16.01
CA PRO A 61 -1.05 14.79 -17.32
C PRO A 61 -0.80 13.29 -17.42
N LEU A 62 0.15 12.75 -16.61
CA LEU A 62 0.66 11.39 -16.81
C LEU A 62 -0.06 10.34 -15.98
N HIS A 63 -0.59 10.71 -14.78
CA HIS A 63 -1.28 9.77 -13.90
C HIS A 63 -2.16 10.51 -12.88
N PRO A 64 -3.34 9.97 -12.49
CA PRO A 64 -4.25 10.63 -11.54
C PRO A 64 -3.72 10.73 -10.11
N ASN A 65 -2.71 9.95 -9.73
CA ASN A 65 -2.11 9.96 -8.40
C ASN A 65 -0.80 10.76 -8.38
N GLY A 66 -0.86 12.03 -8.77
CA GLY A 66 0.29 12.90 -8.83
C GLY A 66 0.68 13.49 -7.47
N MET A 67 1.98 13.71 -7.29
CA MET A 67 2.58 14.37 -6.13
C MET A 67 3.66 15.33 -6.60
N LYS A 68 3.66 16.55 -6.08
CA LYS A 68 4.76 17.51 -6.25
C LYS A 68 5.39 17.78 -4.90
N PHE A 69 6.69 17.60 -4.82
CA PHE A 69 7.52 17.89 -3.65
C PHE A 69 8.36 19.13 -3.92
N GLU A 70 8.45 20.01 -2.95
CA GLU A 70 9.27 21.22 -2.98
C GLU A 70 10.09 21.32 -1.69
N ALA A 71 11.40 21.49 -1.83
CA ALA A 71 12.34 21.79 -0.74
C ALA A 71 12.50 23.31 -0.66
N LEU A 72 12.31 23.88 0.52
CA LEU A 72 12.28 25.30 0.75
C LEU A 72 13.45 25.72 1.66
N ASP A 73 14.04 26.87 1.37
CA ASP A 73 14.99 27.53 2.25
C ASP A 73 14.32 28.20 3.46
N SER A 74 15.10 28.83 4.34
CA SER A 74 14.60 29.58 5.51
C SER A 74 13.74 30.78 5.13
N GLY A 75 13.91 31.31 3.92
CA GLY A 75 13.09 32.38 3.35
C GLY A 75 11.82 31.89 2.64
N LYS A 76 11.55 30.58 2.66
CA LYS A 76 10.45 29.91 1.94
C LYS A 76 10.55 29.95 0.42
N ASN A 77 11.73 30.20 -0.13
CA ASN A 77 11.96 30.09 -1.57
C ASN A 77 12.17 28.63 -1.95
N VAL A 78 11.71 28.24 -3.14
CA VAL A 78 11.87 26.88 -3.65
C VAL A 78 13.31 26.66 -4.10
N MET A 79 14.03 25.76 -3.44
CA MET A 79 15.40 25.35 -3.77
C MET A 79 15.40 24.24 -4.81
N LYS A 80 14.54 23.25 -4.61
CA LYS A 80 14.37 22.07 -5.47
C LYS A 80 12.92 21.66 -5.54
N GLU A 81 12.53 21.15 -6.69
CA GLU A 81 11.19 20.56 -6.89
C GLU A 81 11.29 19.20 -7.58
N TRP A 82 10.32 18.35 -7.33
CA TRP A 82 10.21 17.03 -7.94
C TRP A 82 8.76 16.63 -8.06
N THR A 83 8.36 16.21 -9.26
CA THR A 83 7.03 15.66 -9.53
C THR A 83 7.16 14.18 -9.79
N THR A 84 6.34 13.39 -9.12
CA THR A 84 6.29 11.93 -9.26
C THR A 84 4.87 11.41 -9.05
N TYR A 85 4.62 10.17 -9.41
CA TYR A 85 3.30 9.55 -9.41
C TYR A 85 3.32 8.25 -8.62
N SER A 86 2.28 8.01 -7.82
CA SER A 86 2.04 6.71 -7.18
C SER A 86 1.29 5.81 -8.16
N ILE A 87 1.98 4.79 -8.68
CA ILE A 87 1.47 3.92 -9.77
C ILE A 87 0.94 2.57 -9.29
N GLY A 88 0.71 2.43 -7.99
CA GLY A 88 0.22 1.20 -7.37
C GLY A 88 1.32 0.30 -6.83
N GLY A 89 0.97 -0.63 -5.94
CA GLY A 89 1.91 -1.56 -5.29
C GLY A 89 3.01 -0.90 -4.43
N GLY A 90 2.87 0.39 -4.11
CA GLY A 90 3.90 1.16 -3.42
C GLY A 90 5.00 1.70 -4.36
N ASP A 91 4.89 1.49 -5.65
CA ASP A 91 5.82 2.00 -6.64
C ASP A 91 5.52 3.48 -6.97
N ILE A 92 6.61 4.18 -7.34
CA ILE A 92 6.58 5.56 -7.80
C ILE A 92 7.26 5.66 -9.16
N SER A 93 6.82 6.60 -9.97
CA SER A 93 7.34 6.83 -11.33
C SER A 93 7.28 8.30 -11.69
N ASP A 94 8.30 8.80 -12.37
CA ASP A 94 8.36 10.19 -12.80
C ASP A 94 7.66 10.41 -14.16
N ASP A 95 7.48 9.33 -14.92
CA ASP A 95 6.80 9.35 -16.23
C ASP A 95 5.37 8.74 -16.17
N GLY A 96 4.87 8.40 -14.98
CA GLY A 96 3.55 7.79 -14.77
C GLY A 96 3.45 6.35 -15.27
N LYS A 97 4.52 5.76 -15.79
CA LYS A 97 4.55 4.40 -16.31
C LYS A 97 5.23 3.45 -15.31
N ARG A 98 4.74 2.24 -15.25
CA ARG A 98 5.40 1.19 -14.49
C ARG A 98 6.67 0.78 -15.24
N GLN A 99 7.83 1.05 -14.66
CA GLN A 99 9.07 0.49 -15.21
C GLN A 99 8.99 -1.03 -15.09
N GLN A 100 9.10 -1.72 -16.23
CA GLN A 100 9.33 -3.15 -16.21
C GLN A 100 10.75 -3.39 -15.68
N LYS A 101 10.87 -3.56 -14.37
CA LYS A 101 12.05 -4.24 -13.82
C LYS A 101 12.08 -5.59 -14.48
N GLY A 102 13.24 -6.03 -14.97
CA GLY A 102 13.39 -7.28 -15.69
C GLY A 102 12.65 -8.41 -14.97
N SER A 103 11.59 -8.90 -15.60
CA SER A 103 10.78 -9.97 -15.01
C SER A 103 11.61 -11.26 -15.09
N VAL A 104 11.71 -11.98 -13.98
CA VAL A 104 12.29 -13.33 -13.97
C VAL A 104 11.39 -14.34 -14.71
N TYR A 105 10.12 -13.97 -14.88
CA TYR A 105 9.12 -14.76 -15.61
C TYR A 105 9.20 -14.44 -17.11
N ARG A 106 9.35 -15.48 -17.93
CA ARG A 106 9.42 -15.34 -19.39
C ARG A 106 8.04 -15.25 -20.02
N GLN A 107 7.07 -15.99 -19.46
CA GLN A 107 5.68 -16.00 -19.90
C GLN A 107 4.95 -14.76 -19.36
N THR A 108 4.18 -14.11 -20.22
CA THR A 108 3.52 -12.84 -19.90
C THR A 108 2.03 -12.98 -19.58
N ASN A 109 1.45 -14.16 -19.78
CA ASN A 109 0.06 -14.47 -19.47
C ASN A 109 -0.06 -15.88 -18.88
N MET A 110 -1.19 -16.13 -18.20
CA MET A 110 -1.41 -17.38 -17.48
C MET A 110 -1.54 -18.60 -18.39
N ALA A 111 -2.10 -18.44 -19.60
CA ALA A 111 -2.24 -19.52 -20.53
C ALA A 111 -0.86 -20.08 -20.96
N ASP A 112 0.09 -19.20 -21.24
CA ASP A 112 1.46 -19.59 -21.60
C ASP A 112 2.20 -20.23 -20.42
N VAL A 113 1.97 -19.74 -19.18
CA VAL A 113 2.53 -20.35 -17.96
C VAL A 113 2.02 -21.77 -17.79
N MET A 114 0.71 -21.97 -17.91
CA MET A 114 0.06 -23.28 -17.77
C MET A 114 0.56 -24.26 -18.85
N ALA A 115 0.55 -23.84 -20.12
CA ALA A 115 1.05 -24.67 -21.22
C ALA A 115 2.52 -25.07 -21.04
N TRP A 116 3.34 -24.14 -20.55
CA TRP A 116 4.74 -24.42 -20.27
C TRP A 116 4.91 -25.41 -19.10
N CYS A 117 4.17 -25.24 -18.01
CA CYS A 117 4.19 -26.15 -16.86
C CYS A 117 3.74 -27.58 -17.27
N GLU A 118 2.68 -27.69 -18.07
CA GLU A 118 2.18 -28.95 -18.58
C GLU A 118 3.25 -29.65 -19.47
N ALA A 119 3.88 -28.91 -20.35
CA ALA A 119 4.94 -29.45 -21.23
C ALA A 119 6.18 -29.92 -20.44
N GLN A 120 6.46 -29.33 -19.28
CA GLN A 120 7.58 -29.72 -18.41
C GLN A 120 7.17 -30.75 -17.34
N GLY A 121 5.88 -31.04 -17.18
CA GLY A 121 5.36 -31.95 -16.15
C GLY A 121 5.54 -31.43 -14.72
N ILE A 122 5.48 -30.09 -14.52
CA ILE A 122 5.65 -29.46 -13.22
C ILE A 122 4.42 -28.66 -12.83
N SER A 123 4.26 -28.44 -11.53
CA SER A 123 3.23 -27.60 -10.95
C SER A 123 3.56 -26.09 -11.03
N LEU A 124 2.57 -25.23 -10.79
CA LEU A 124 2.77 -23.79 -10.78
C LEU A 124 3.72 -23.32 -9.67
N TRP A 125 3.72 -23.96 -8.51
CA TRP A 125 4.64 -23.59 -7.43
C TRP A 125 6.10 -23.99 -7.76
N GLU A 126 6.32 -25.11 -8.43
CA GLU A 126 7.65 -25.51 -8.93
C GLU A 126 8.15 -24.56 -10.01
N TYR A 127 7.25 -24.07 -10.86
CA TYR A 127 7.57 -23.01 -11.82
C TYR A 127 8.04 -21.73 -11.11
N VAL A 128 7.36 -21.31 -10.04
CA VAL A 128 7.78 -20.13 -9.25
C VAL A 128 9.16 -20.37 -8.64
N GLU A 129 9.40 -21.51 -8.01
CA GLU A 129 10.70 -21.83 -7.42
C GLU A 129 11.82 -21.85 -8.48
N LEU A 130 11.54 -22.40 -9.66
CA LEU A 130 12.49 -22.41 -10.77
C LEU A 130 12.87 -21.00 -11.27
N ARG A 131 11.97 -20.04 -11.19
CA ARG A 131 12.17 -18.66 -11.66
C ARG A 131 12.77 -17.73 -10.62
N GLU A 132 12.31 -17.84 -9.38
CA GLU A 132 12.67 -16.94 -8.27
C GLU A 132 13.84 -17.49 -7.42
N GLY A 133 14.11 -18.79 -7.48
CA GLY A 133 15.03 -19.48 -6.57
C GLY A 133 14.34 -19.96 -5.30
N LYS A 134 15.04 -20.77 -4.50
CA LYS A 134 14.49 -21.38 -3.27
C LYS A 134 14.23 -20.38 -2.15
N GLU A 135 14.93 -19.26 -2.16
CA GLU A 135 14.77 -18.17 -1.18
C GLU A 135 13.37 -17.55 -1.20
N ILE A 136 12.62 -17.72 -2.28
CA ILE A 136 11.25 -17.24 -2.39
C ILE A 136 10.36 -17.77 -1.25
N TRP A 137 10.59 -18.99 -0.80
CA TRP A 137 9.78 -19.61 0.26
C TRP A 137 10.00 -18.96 1.62
N SER A 138 11.24 -18.58 1.96
CA SER A 138 11.53 -17.84 3.18
C SER A 138 10.83 -16.48 3.16
N TRP A 139 10.96 -15.77 2.06
CA TRP A 139 10.32 -14.45 1.88
C TRP A 139 8.79 -14.52 1.93
N LEU A 140 8.18 -15.52 1.27
CA LEU A 140 6.73 -15.75 1.35
C LEU A 140 6.29 -16.15 2.76
N GLY A 141 7.13 -16.86 3.50
CA GLY A 141 6.91 -17.19 4.90
C GLY A 141 6.82 -15.93 5.78
N GLU A 142 7.75 -14.99 5.62
CA GLU A 142 7.73 -13.72 6.33
C GLU A 142 6.46 -12.89 6.00
N ILE A 143 6.06 -12.85 4.73
CA ILE A 143 4.81 -12.19 4.31
C ILE A 143 3.61 -12.86 4.99
N TRP A 144 3.57 -14.18 5.00
CA TRP A 144 2.49 -14.93 5.64
C TRP A 144 2.38 -14.64 7.14
N ASP A 145 3.52 -14.50 7.83
CA ASP A 145 3.53 -14.14 9.25
C ASP A 145 2.96 -12.73 9.47
N VAL A 146 3.35 -11.74 8.67
CA VAL A 146 2.78 -10.40 8.72
C VAL A 146 1.26 -10.39 8.44
N MET A 147 0.80 -11.22 7.49
CA MET A 147 -0.64 -11.37 7.20
C MET A 147 -1.40 -11.96 8.39
N LYS A 148 -0.87 -13.00 9.04
CA LYS A 148 -1.47 -13.58 10.26
C LYS A 148 -1.55 -12.57 11.40
N GLU A 149 -0.48 -11.85 11.64
CA GLU A 149 -0.44 -10.79 12.65
C GLU A 149 -1.46 -9.69 12.37
N SER A 150 -1.64 -9.30 11.12
CA SER A 150 -2.65 -8.32 10.74
C SER A 150 -4.07 -8.79 11.04
N ILE A 151 -4.37 -10.05 10.74
CA ILE A 151 -5.67 -10.67 11.10
C ILE A 151 -5.87 -10.61 12.62
N THR A 152 -4.87 -11.01 13.40
CA THR A 152 -4.93 -11.02 14.87
C THR A 152 -5.20 -9.63 15.41
N ARG A 153 -4.41 -8.63 15.00
CA ARG A 153 -4.62 -7.23 15.42
C ARG A 153 -6.00 -6.71 15.04
N GLY A 154 -6.47 -6.99 13.82
CA GLY A 154 -7.78 -6.52 13.37
C GLY A 154 -8.94 -7.19 14.12
N LEU A 155 -8.78 -8.44 14.59
CA LEU A 155 -9.77 -9.11 15.43
C LEU A 155 -9.78 -8.62 16.88
N GLU A 156 -8.65 -8.16 17.39
CA GLU A 156 -8.51 -7.63 18.75
C GLU A 156 -8.85 -6.15 18.86
N ALA A 157 -8.72 -5.41 17.78
CA ALA A 157 -8.94 -3.97 17.77
C ALA A 157 -10.44 -3.62 17.82
N GLU A 158 -10.77 -2.69 18.71
CA GLU A 158 -12.12 -2.17 18.92
C GLU A 158 -12.19 -0.65 18.69
N GLY A 159 -13.39 -0.08 18.75
CA GLY A 159 -13.61 1.35 18.62
C GLY A 159 -14.01 1.79 17.23
N GLN A 160 -13.50 2.93 16.78
CA GLN A 160 -13.85 3.55 15.49
C GLN A 160 -12.62 3.65 14.60
N LEU A 161 -12.81 3.41 13.31
CA LEU A 161 -11.80 3.64 12.29
C LEU A 161 -11.50 5.14 12.17
N GLN A 162 -10.25 5.47 11.92
CA GLN A 162 -9.85 6.83 11.62
C GLN A 162 -10.47 7.30 10.29
N GLY A 163 -10.64 8.62 10.17
CA GLY A 163 -11.20 9.24 8.98
C GLY A 163 -12.56 9.91 9.22
N GLY A 164 -13.08 10.56 8.19
CA GLY A 164 -14.27 11.41 8.29
C GLY A 164 -15.59 10.67 8.59
N LEU A 165 -15.66 9.38 8.25
CA LEU A 165 -16.88 8.58 8.42
C LEU A 165 -17.04 7.97 9.83
N ARG A 166 -15.97 7.90 10.62
CA ARG A 166 -15.95 7.34 11.98
C ARG A 166 -16.68 6.01 12.11
N LEU A 167 -16.42 5.08 11.18
CA LEU A 167 -17.06 3.78 11.16
C LEU A 167 -16.61 2.93 12.35
N SER A 168 -17.55 2.27 13.02
CA SER A 168 -17.22 1.35 14.11
C SER A 168 -16.55 0.09 13.56
N ARG A 169 -15.50 -0.38 14.24
CA ARG A 169 -14.88 -1.68 13.99
C ARG A 169 -15.87 -2.79 14.31
N ARG A 170 -15.92 -3.82 13.50
CA ARG A 170 -16.89 -4.91 13.58
C ARG A 170 -16.26 -6.29 13.53
N ALA A 171 -15.00 -6.42 13.13
CA ALA A 171 -14.33 -7.70 12.93
C ALA A 171 -14.41 -8.58 14.18
N SER A 172 -14.09 -8.04 15.36
CA SER A 172 -14.17 -8.73 16.64
C SER A 172 -15.56 -9.30 16.92
N SER A 173 -16.61 -8.49 16.77
CA SER A 173 -17.98 -8.92 17.02
C SER A 173 -18.47 -9.99 16.04
N PHE A 174 -18.07 -9.91 14.76
CA PHE A 174 -18.35 -10.94 13.77
C PHE A 174 -17.63 -12.24 14.05
N TYR A 175 -16.39 -12.17 14.50
CA TYR A 175 -15.59 -13.34 14.88
C TYR A 175 -16.20 -14.08 16.08
N ILE A 176 -16.58 -13.34 17.13
CA ILE A 176 -17.24 -13.93 18.30
C ILE A 176 -18.55 -14.63 17.91
N LYS A 177 -19.37 -13.96 17.09
CA LYS A 177 -20.62 -14.57 16.58
C LYS A 177 -20.35 -15.81 15.72
N ALA A 178 -19.33 -15.77 14.86
CA ALA A 178 -18.95 -16.89 14.03
C ALA A 178 -18.54 -18.13 14.84
N LYS A 179 -17.83 -17.93 15.94
CA LYS A 179 -17.42 -19.03 16.86
C LYS A 179 -18.59 -19.73 17.56
N ASN A 180 -19.72 -19.05 17.69
CA ASN A 180 -20.93 -19.64 18.30
C ASN A 180 -21.67 -20.60 17.36
N PHE A 181 -21.33 -20.67 16.08
CA PHE A 181 -21.88 -21.65 15.15
C PHE A 181 -21.05 -22.93 15.19
N SER A 182 -21.74 -24.06 15.05
CA SER A 182 -21.07 -25.35 14.90
C SER A 182 -20.39 -25.48 13.53
N ALA A 183 -19.31 -26.28 13.46
CA ALA A 183 -18.73 -26.68 12.20
C ALA A 183 -19.71 -27.61 11.45
N PRO A 184 -19.88 -27.49 10.11
CA PRO A 184 -19.14 -26.62 9.18
C PRO A 184 -19.75 -25.22 8.95
N ILE A 185 -20.82 -24.86 9.66
CA ILE A 185 -21.60 -23.63 9.43
C ILE A 185 -20.76 -22.36 9.73
N ASN A 186 -19.84 -22.45 10.70
CA ASN A 186 -19.02 -21.33 11.11
C ASN A 186 -17.95 -20.90 10.06
N ARG A 187 -17.68 -21.72 9.06
CA ARG A 187 -16.59 -21.47 8.10
C ARG A 187 -16.76 -20.15 7.33
N ARG A 188 -17.96 -19.92 6.76
CA ARG A 188 -18.23 -18.67 6.02
C ARG A 188 -18.20 -17.42 6.89
N PRO A 189 -18.88 -17.40 8.06
CA PRO A 189 -18.77 -16.29 9.01
C PRO A 189 -17.34 -16.00 9.47
N LEU A 190 -16.48 -17.02 9.67
CA LEU A 190 -15.08 -16.84 10.02
C LEU A 190 -14.27 -16.19 8.90
N ILE A 191 -14.46 -16.63 7.64
CA ILE A 191 -13.81 -16.02 6.49
C ILE A 191 -14.19 -14.54 6.40
N TYR A 192 -15.47 -14.21 6.59
CA TYR A 192 -15.93 -12.83 6.60
C TYR A 192 -15.30 -12.00 7.73
N ALA A 193 -15.21 -12.56 8.93
CA ALA A 193 -14.58 -11.88 10.08
C ALA A 193 -13.08 -11.59 9.82
N TYR A 194 -12.34 -12.55 9.23
CA TYR A 194 -10.93 -12.36 8.86
C TYR A 194 -10.74 -11.32 7.76
N ALA A 195 -11.58 -11.36 6.72
CA ALA A 195 -11.54 -10.36 5.66
C ALA A 195 -11.84 -8.95 6.21
N LEU A 196 -12.82 -8.84 7.10
CA LEU A 196 -13.16 -7.58 7.75
C LEU A 196 -12.03 -7.08 8.66
N ALA A 197 -11.38 -7.97 9.42
CA ALA A 197 -10.23 -7.62 10.25
C ALA A 197 -9.09 -6.99 9.43
N VAL A 198 -8.72 -7.62 8.32
CA VAL A 198 -7.68 -7.09 7.43
C VAL A 198 -8.11 -5.77 6.77
N SER A 199 -9.38 -5.64 6.38
CA SER A 199 -9.93 -4.41 5.80
C SER A 199 -9.90 -3.25 6.79
N GLU A 200 -10.26 -3.50 8.04
CA GLU A 200 -10.24 -2.51 9.12
C GLU A 200 -8.80 -2.10 9.47
N GLU A 201 -7.85 -3.05 9.52
CA GLU A 201 -6.42 -2.76 9.68
C GLU A 201 -5.90 -1.87 8.55
N ASN A 202 -6.25 -2.17 7.30
CA ASN A 202 -5.85 -1.36 6.16
C ASN A 202 -6.42 0.06 6.23
N ALA A 203 -7.68 0.21 6.63
CA ALA A 203 -8.35 1.50 6.74
C ALA A 203 -7.79 2.36 7.90
N ASP A 204 -7.24 1.73 8.94
CA ASP A 204 -6.67 2.42 10.11
C ASP A 204 -5.15 2.66 10.00
N GLY A 205 -4.59 2.51 8.80
CA GLY A 205 -3.16 2.75 8.54
C GLY A 205 -2.25 1.61 9.01
N GLY A 206 -2.77 0.41 9.15
CA GLY A 206 -2.00 -0.79 9.46
C GLY A 206 -0.97 -1.16 8.39
N MET A 207 -0.15 -2.16 8.68
CA MET A 207 0.95 -2.59 7.80
C MET A 207 0.50 -3.37 6.55
N VAL A 208 -0.78 -3.62 6.42
CA VAL A 208 -1.35 -4.34 5.27
C VAL A 208 -1.94 -3.36 4.28
N VAL A 209 -1.55 -3.50 3.02
CA VAL A 209 -2.19 -2.83 1.90
C VAL A 209 -3.05 -3.88 1.19
N THR A 210 -4.35 -3.78 1.35
CA THR A 210 -5.28 -4.54 0.52
C THR A 210 -5.52 -3.76 -0.76
N ALA A 211 -5.24 -4.37 -1.90
CA ALA A 211 -5.78 -3.85 -3.13
C ALA A 211 -7.29 -4.11 -3.11
N PRO A 212 -8.14 -3.11 -3.36
CA PRO A 212 -9.53 -3.38 -3.63
C PRO A 212 -9.59 -4.18 -4.93
N THR A 213 -10.02 -5.39 -4.84
CA THR A 213 -10.34 -6.26 -5.97
C THR A 213 -11.84 -6.29 -6.14
#